data_702808b3f02318c6b3749cfd5a0533f9
#
_entry.id   702808b3f02318c6b3749cfd5a0533f9
#
_cell.length_a   1.000
_cell.length_b   1.000
_cell.length_c   1.000
_cell.angle_alpha   90.00
_cell.angle_beta   90.00
_cell.angle_gamma   90.00
#
_symmetry.space_group_name_H-M   'P 1'
#
loop_
_entity.id
_entity.type
_entity.pdbx_description
1 polymer ?
#
loop_
_entity_poly.entity_id
_entity_poly.type
_entity_poly.pdbx_seq_one_letter_code
_entity_poly.pdbx_strand_id
1 'polypeptide(L)'
;MICIIDYELGNVLSVKNAITKIGLECKISRNENDISESKAIILPGVGSFEKGMENLKKKDLIKILNYNVIQNKKKILGICLGFQLMCKSSGEFGIHEGLSWINAEVTKINSEKLRLPHVGWNKIQVLENNSLLKEVEDKERLYFNHSYCVKNKIINEFDIMAECNYGENFIAAIRKENIYGIQPHPEKSQNAGLKILKNFCN
;
A
#
# COMPACT_ATOMS: atom_id res chain seq x y z
N MET A 1 -4.50 -7.23 -17.75
CA MET A 1 -5.52 -6.98 -16.71
C MET A 1 -4.84 -6.88 -15.34
N ILE A 2 -5.28 -5.98 -14.45
CA ILE A 2 -4.81 -5.81 -13.07
C ILE A 2 -5.74 -6.58 -12.14
N CYS A 3 -5.20 -7.35 -11.17
CA CYS A 3 -5.99 -8.03 -10.16
C CYS A 3 -6.03 -7.22 -8.86
N ILE A 4 -7.21 -6.84 -8.41
CA ILE A 4 -7.46 -6.17 -7.12
C ILE A 4 -7.91 -7.26 -6.15
N ILE A 5 -7.14 -7.47 -5.09
CA ILE A 5 -7.39 -8.56 -4.14
C ILE A 5 -8.60 -8.22 -3.26
N ASP A 6 -9.58 -9.12 -3.27
CA ASP A 6 -10.75 -9.07 -2.39
C ASP A 6 -10.55 -10.01 -1.19
N TYR A 7 -10.09 -9.47 -0.09
CA TYR A 7 -10.00 -10.18 1.19
C TYR A 7 -11.01 -9.65 2.24
N GLU A 8 -12.09 -9.02 1.74
CA GLU A 8 -13.21 -8.45 2.54
C GLU A 8 -12.80 -7.26 3.42
N LEU A 9 -11.63 -6.66 3.15
CA LEU A 9 -11.19 -5.40 3.75
C LEU A 9 -10.62 -4.50 2.65
N GLY A 10 -11.01 -3.25 2.67
CA GLY A 10 -10.53 -2.28 1.70
C GLY A 10 -11.64 -1.76 0.78
N ASN A 11 -11.40 -0.59 0.26
CA ASN A 11 -12.32 0.05 -0.67
C ASN A 11 -12.02 -0.40 -2.12
N VAL A 12 -12.22 -1.73 -2.37
CA VAL A 12 -11.91 -2.37 -3.67
C VAL A 12 -12.63 -1.70 -4.84
N LEU A 13 -13.87 -1.20 -4.62
CA LEU A 13 -14.64 -0.52 -5.66
C LEU A 13 -14.04 0.85 -6.03
N SER A 14 -13.56 1.62 -5.05
CA SER A 14 -12.90 2.89 -5.34
C SER A 14 -11.60 2.69 -6.12
N VAL A 15 -10.81 1.66 -5.77
CA VAL A 15 -9.60 1.30 -6.53
C VAL A 15 -9.98 0.88 -7.95
N LYS A 16 -10.99 0.01 -8.12
CA LYS A 16 -11.49 -0.38 -9.44
C LYS A 16 -11.90 0.83 -10.27
N ASN A 17 -12.71 1.73 -9.70
CA ASN A 17 -13.17 2.92 -10.38
C ASN A 17 -12.00 3.84 -10.81
N ALA A 18 -10.98 3.99 -9.95
CA ALA A 18 -9.79 4.77 -10.28
C ALA A 18 -8.98 4.14 -11.43
N ILE A 19 -8.80 2.81 -11.43
CA ILE A 19 -8.12 2.08 -12.51
C ILE A 19 -8.92 2.17 -13.82
N THR A 20 -10.24 2.00 -13.78
CA THR A 20 -11.11 2.15 -14.96
C THR A 20 -11.06 3.58 -15.51
N LYS A 21 -11.03 4.59 -14.64
CA LYS A 21 -10.95 6.02 -15.03
C LYS A 21 -9.68 6.36 -15.81
N ILE A 22 -8.58 5.66 -15.57
CA ILE A 22 -7.33 5.82 -16.33
C ILE A 22 -7.25 4.93 -17.58
N GLY A 23 -8.38 4.29 -17.96
CA GLY A 23 -8.50 3.50 -19.19
C GLY A 23 -7.91 2.09 -19.11
N LEU A 24 -7.71 1.53 -17.90
CA LEU A 24 -7.12 0.21 -17.73
C LEU A 24 -8.14 -0.82 -17.26
N GLU A 25 -7.94 -2.07 -17.70
CA GLU A 25 -8.76 -3.19 -17.28
C GLU A 25 -8.29 -3.75 -15.93
N CYS A 26 -9.25 -3.97 -15.03
CA CYS A 26 -9.00 -4.62 -13.75
C CYS A 26 -10.16 -5.52 -13.33
N LYS A 27 -9.84 -6.50 -12.49
CA LYS A 27 -10.80 -7.44 -11.90
C LYS A 27 -10.61 -7.47 -10.39
N ILE A 28 -11.71 -7.36 -9.66
CA ILE A 28 -11.74 -7.65 -8.22
C ILE A 28 -11.88 -9.16 -8.08
N SER A 29 -10.91 -9.81 -7.44
CA SER A 29 -10.92 -11.26 -7.30
C SER A 29 -10.08 -11.74 -6.12
N ARG A 30 -10.39 -12.95 -5.66
CA ARG A 30 -9.59 -13.77 -4.75
C ARG A 30 -9.25 -15.13 -5.36
N ASN A 31 -9.62 -15.33 -6.62
CA ASN A 31 -9.38 -16.58 -7.32
C ASN A 31 -7.91 -16.70 -7.73
N GLU A 32 -7.31 -17.86 -7.49
CA GLU A 32 -5.89 -18.13 -7.80
C GLU A 32 -5.56 -17.92 -9.28
N ASN A 33 -6.41 -18.36 -10.20
CA ASN A 33 -6.18 -18.18 -11.63
C ASN A 33 -6.16 -16.70 -12.02
N ASP A 34 -7.13 -15.92 -11.52
CA ASP A 34 -7.19 -14.48 -11.81
C ASP A 34 -5.94 -13.75 -11.31
N ILE A 35 -5.45 -14.14 -10.12
CA ILE A 35 -4.23 -13.58 -9.52
C ILE A 35 -3.01 -13.98 -10.36
N SER A 36 -2.91 -15.26 -10.72
CA SER A 36 -1.77 -15.80 -11.44
C SER A 36 -1.69 -15.32 -12.90
N GLU A 37 -2.81 -15.08 -13.56
CA GLU A 37 -2.85 -14.59 -14.95
C GLU A 37 -2.76 -13.06 -15.05
N SER A 38 -2.92 -12.34 -13.93
CA SER A 38 -2.85 -10.88 -13.94
C SER A 38 -1.44 -10.36 -14.26
N LYS A 39 -1.35 -9.17 -14.87
CA LYS A 39 -0.07 -8.48 -15.10
C LYS A 39 0.54 -7.92 -13.82
N ALA A 40 -0.33 -7.45 -12.90
CA ALA A 40 0.06 -6.89 -11.62
C ALA A 40 -1.08 -7.06 -10.61
N ILE A 41 -0.73 -6.97 -9.33
CA ILE A 41 -1.64 -7.13 -8.20
C ILE A 41 -1.75 -5.81 -7.46
N ILE A 42 -2.96 -5.46 -7.01
CA ILE A 42 -3.18 -4.40 -6.02
C ILE A 42 -3.76 -5.05 -4.77
N LEU A 43 -3.13 -4.82 -3.63
CA LEU A 43 -3.60 -5.20 -2.30
C LEU A 43 -4.09 -3.93 -1.60
N PRO A 44 -5.37 -3.55 -1.74
CA PRO A 44 -5.92 -2.42 -1.01
C PRO A 44 -6.16 -2.79 0.44
N GLY A 45 -6.37 -1.81 1.32
CA GLY A 45 -6.79 -2.12 2.67
C GLY A 45 -7.27 -0.91 3.45
N VAL A 46 -8.32 -1.13 4.26
CA VAL A 46 -8.77 -0.24 5.33
C VAL A 46 -9.18 -1.10 6.53
N GLY A 47 -8.96 -0.61 7.75
CA GLY A 47 -9.27 -1.35 8.97
C GLY A 47 -8.02 -1.71 9.77
N SER A 48 -8.11 -2.69 10.67
CA SER A 48 -7.02 -3.10 11.54
C SER A 48 -6.10 -4.13 10.89
N PHE A 49 -4.84 -4.10 11.31
CA PHE A 49 -3.80 -5.01 10.82
C PHE A 49 -4.12 -6.47 11.12
N GLU A 50 -4.50 -6.77 12.37
CA GLU A 50 -4.88 -8.12 12.80
C GLU A 50 -5.97 -8.69 11.90
N LYS A 51 -7.06 -7.93 11.72
CA LYS A 51 -8.19 -8.35 10.88
C LYS A 51 -7.79 -8.56 9.42
N GLY A 52 -6.88 -7.75 8.92
CA GLY A 52 -6.32 -7.91 7.58
C GLY A 52 -5.61 -9.24 7.41
N MET A 53 -4.71 -9.58 8.34
CA MET A 53 -3.98 -10.86 8.32
C MET A 53 -4.89 -12.07 8.53
N GLU A 54 -5.87 -11.97 9.45
CA GLU A 54 -6.87 -13.02 9.63
C GLU A 54 -7.64 -13.32 8.33
N ASN A 55 -8.11 -12.28 7.66
CA ASN A 55 -8.87 -12.43 6.43
C ASN A 55 -8.04 -13.02 5.30
N LEU A 56 -6.77 -12.56 5.12
CA LEU A 56 -5.84 -13.17 4.17
C LEU A 56 -5.62 -14.66 4.45
N LYS A 57 -5.44 -15.02 5.74
CA LYS A 57 -5.27 -16.41 6.17
C LYS A 57 -6.53 -17.23 5.95
N LYS A 58 -7.69 -16.74 6.39
CA LYS A 58 -8.99 -17.45 6.27
C LYS A 58 -9.36 -17.75 4.82
N LYS A 59 -8.89 -16.95 3.88
CA LYS A 59 -9.18 -17.09 2.43
C LYS A 59 -8.06 -17.78 1.66
N ASP A 60 -7.07 -18.36 2.34
CA ASP A 60 -5.90 -19.03 1.74
C ASP A 60 -5.09 -18.14 0.79
N LEU A 61 -5.23 -16.81 0.89
CA LEU A 61 -4.57 -15.86 -0.01
C LEU A 61 -3.07 -15.71 0.26
N ILE A 62 -2.59 -15.97 1.48
CA ILE A 62 -1.17 -15.79 1.84
C ILE A 62 -0.28 -16.67 0.95
N LYS A 63 -0.62 -17.94 0.76
CA LYS A 63 0.15 -18.88 -0.07
C LYS A 63 0.16 -18.45 -1.54
N ILE A 64 -1.00 -18.07 -2.07
CA ILE A 64 -1.17 -17.63 -3.46
C ILE A 64 -0.36 -16.35 -3.72
N LEU A 65 -0.45 -15.37 -2.81
CA LEU A 65 0.29 -14.12 -2.91
C LEU A 65 1.80 -14.34 -2.78
N ASN A 66 2.26 -15.16 -1.83
CA ASN A 66 3.68 -15.51 -1.71
C ASN A 66 4.22 -16.13 -2.98
N TYR A 67 3.50 -17.08 -3.58
CA TYR A 67 3.91 -17.70 -4.84
C TYR A 67 4.03 -16.66 -5.96
N ASN A 68 3.01 -15.85 -6.16
CA ASN A 68 3.00 -14.88 -7.25
C ASN A 68 4.00 -13.73 -7.04
N VAL A 69 4.10 -13.18 -5.82
CA VAL A 69 4.89 -11.97 -5.54
C VAL A 69 6.36 -12.32 -5.29
N ILE A 70 6.63 -13.33 -4.47
CA ILE A 70 8.01 -13.63 -4.04
C ILE A 70 8.70 -14.55 -5.04
N GLN A 71 8.03 -15.63 -5.47
CA GLN A 71 8.65 -16.61 -6.38
C GLN A 71 8.57 -16.14 -7.84
N ASN A 72 7.40 -15.71 -8.31
CA ASN A 72 7.21 -15.28 -9.70
C ASN A 72 7.51 -13.79 -9.94
N LYS A 73 7.92 -13.04 -8.91
CA LYS A 73 8.27 -11.61 -8.99
C LYS A 73 7.18 -10.76 -9.64
N LYS A 74 5.91 -11.13 -9.48
CA LYS A 74 4.79 -10.35 -10.00
C LYS A 74 4.70 -9.00 -9.27
N LYS A 75 4.55 -7.90 -10.04
CA LYS A 75 4.39 -6.55 -9.48
C LYS A 75 3.19 -6.48 -8.54
N ILE A 76 3.38 -5.90 -7.36
CA ILE A 76 2.31 -5.66 -6.39
C ILE A 76 2.39 -4.26 -5.81
N LEU A 77 1.22 -3.63 -5.65
CA LEU A 77 1.05 -2.37 -4.91
C LEU A 77 0.19 -2.59 -3.69
N GLY A 78 0.75 -2.41 -2.49
CA GLY A 78 0.00 -2.30 -1.25
C GLY A 78 -0.47 -0.87 -1.00
N ILE A 79 -1.76 -0.69 -0.74
CA ILE A 79 -2.36 0.62 -0.46
C ILE A 79 -2.80 0.66 1.01
N CYS A 80 -2.29 1.63 1.78
CA CYS A 80 -2.59 1.89 3.17
C CYS A 80 -2.42 0.64 4.04
N LEU A 81 -3.49 0.02 4.55
CA LEU A 81 -3.40 -1.24 5.28
C LEU A 81 -2.73 -2.34 4.42
N GLY A 82 -3.03 -2.42 3.12
CA GLY A 82 -2.39 -3.39 2.24
C GLY A 82 -0.86 -3.26 2.20
N PHE A 83 -0.32 -2.03 2.25
CA PHE A 83 1.12 -1.80 2.42
C PHE A 83 1.61 -2.27 3.79
N GLN A 84 0.88 -1.94 4.85
CA GLN A 84 1.24 -2.35 6.20
C GLN A 84 1.30 -3.87 6.36
N LEU A 85 0.34 -4.61 5.77
CA LEU A 85 0.30 -6.08 5.81
C LEU A 85 1.53 -6.73 5.16
N MET A 86 2.21 -6.06 4.22
CA MET A 86 3.45 -6.54 3.62
C MET A 86 4.65 -6.45 4.55
N CYS A 87 4.56 -5.67 5.64
CA CYS A 87 5.63 -5.51 6.62
C CYS A 87 5.79 -6.75 7.50
N LYS A 88 6.88 -6.80 8.27
CA LYS A 88 7.19 -7.89 9.18
C LYS A 88 6.14 -8.03 10.28
N SER A 89 5.76 -6.90 10.89
CA SER A 89 4.84 -6.91 12.04
C SER A 89 4.16 -5.55 12.23
N SER A 90 3.13 -5.55 13.06
CA SER A 90 2.46 -4.35 13.55
C SER A 90 2.27 -4.41 15.06
N GLY A 91 2.42 -3.24 15.71
CA GLY A 91 2.10 -3.03 17.12
C GLY A 91 0.66 -2.54 17.37
N GLU A 92 -0.26 -2.72 16.42
CA GLU A 92 -1.66 -2.28 16.54
C GLU A 92 -2.45 -3.24 17.46
N PHE A 93 -2.84 -2.77 18.64
CA PHE A 93 -3.55 -3.56 19.68
C PHE A 93 -2.88 -4.86 20.11
N GLY A 94 -1.59 -4.97 19.94
CA GLY A 94 -0.77 -6.14 20.21
C GLY A 94 0.31 -6.31 19.15
N ILE A 95 1.12 -7.36 19.26
CA ILE A 95 2.13 -7.66 18.24
C ILE A 95 1.55 -8.70 17.29
N HIS A 96 1.38 -8.31 16.02
CA HIS A 96 0.85 -9.16 14.97
C HIS A 96 1.86 -9.31 13.84
N GLU A 97 2.11 -10.56 13.41
CA GLU A 97 2.98 -10.86 12.28
C GLU A 97 2.28 -10.52 10.96
N GLY A 98 3.03 -9.91 10.02
CA GLY A 98 2.60 -9.63 8.67
C GLY A 98 3.10 -10.64 7.63
N LEU A 99 3.06 -10.24 6.36
CA LEU A 99 3.55 -11.07 5.25
C LEU A 99 5.08 -11.16 5.19
N SER A 100 5.78 -10.30 5.93
CA SER A 100 7.25 -10.26 6.04
C SER A 100 8.00 -10.08 4.71
N TRP A 101 7.36 -9.45 3.72
CA TRP A 101 8.03 -9.13 2.46
C TRP A 101 8.94 -7.91 2.58
N ILE A 102 8.60 -7.02 3.50
CA ILE A 102 9.32 -5.80 3.84
C ILE A 102 9.76 -5.92 5.30
N ASN A 103 11.07 -5.86 5.55
CA ASN A 103 11.63 -5.92 6.89
C ASN A 103 11.45 -4.58 7.63
N ALA A 104 10.21 -4.24 7.90
CA ALA A 104 9.81 -3.04 8.62
C ALA A 104 8.70 -3.35 9.62
N GLU A 105 8.57 -2.51 10.65
CA GLU A 105 7.52 -2.60 11.65
C GLU A 105 6.55 -1.45 11.52
N VAL A 106 5.27 -1.77 11.61
CA VAL A 106 4.20 -0.79 11.64
C VAL A 106 3.95 -0.37 13.08
N THR A 107 4.11 0.93 13.37
CA THR A 107 4.00 1.48 14.71
C THR A 107 3.02 2.64 14.75
N LYS A 108 2.45 2.92 15.93
CA LYS A 108 1.56 4.04 16.12
C LYS A 108 2.30 5.36 15.86
N ILE A 109 1.65 6.30 15.18
CA ILE A 109 2.16 7.65 14.99
C ILE A 109 2.30 8.31 16.36
N ASN A 110 3.47 8.88 16.62
CA ASN A 110 3.68 9.68 17.81
C ASN A 110 3.15 11.11 17.57
N SER A 111 1.97 11.38 18.07
CA SER A 111 1.30 12.67 17.85
C SER A 111 0.78 13.21 19.18
N GLU A 112 1.67 13.75 20.01
CA GLU A 112 1.27 14.36 21.29
C GLU A 112 0.29 15.53 21.11
N LYS A 113 0.38 16.24 19.97
CA LYS A 113 -0.39 17.47 19.70
C LYS A 113 -1.40 17.34 18.55
N LEU A 114 -1.37 16.25 17.82
CA LEU A 114 -2.23 16.05 16.65
C LEU A 114 -3.25 14.94 16.88
N ARG A 115 -4.43 15.07 16.30
CA ARG A 115 -5.48 14.06 16.43
C ARG A 115 -5.15 12.81 15.60
N LEU A 116 -5.41 11.64 16.15
CA LEU A 116 -5.41 10.39 15.41
C LEU A 116 -6.85 9.90 15.23
N PRO A 117 -7.17 9.27 14.09
CA PRO A 117 -6.28 9.00 12.97
C PRO A 117 -5.87 10.26 12.20
N HIS A 118 -4.71 10.20 11.49
CA HIS A 118 -4.32 11.15 10.46
C HIS A 118 -5.30 11.04 9.30
N VAL A 119 -6.29 11.90 9.25
CA VAL A 119 -7.34 11.93 8.21
C VAL A 119 -7.26 13.24 7.45
N GLY A 120 -7.18 13.14 6.13
CA GLY A 120 -7.21 14.30 5.24
C GLY A 120 -6.06 14.36 4.24
N TRP A 121 -5.94 15.53 3.64
CA TRP A 121 -4.95 15.81 2.59
C TRP A 121 -3.67 16.35 3.21
N ASN A 122 -2.56 15.64 2.99
CA ASN A 122 -1.25 16.07 3.45
C ASN A 122 -0.22 15.99 2.34
N LYS A 123 0.81 16.83 2.45
CA LYS A 123 1.90 16.90 1.48
C LYS A 123 2.86 15.72 1.66
N ILE A 124 3.29 15.14 0.56
CA ILE A 124 4.41 14.21 0.54
C ILE A 124 5.69 14.94 0.12
N GLN A 125 6.81 14.50 0.64
CA GLN A 125 8.14 14.86 0.17
C GLN A 125 8.65 13.72 -0.69
N VAL A 126 8.83 13.97 -1.98
CA VAL A 126 9.41 12.99 -2.91
C VAL A 126 10.92 12.99 -2.70
N LEU A 127 11.49 11.86 -2.32
CA LEU A 127 12.93 11.71 -2.06
C LEU A 127 13.68 11.20 -3.28
N GLU A 128 13.02 10.41 -4.10
CA GLU A 128 13.57 9.83 -5.30
C GLU A 128 12.57 9.90 -6.44
N ASN A 129 13.00 10.40 -7.58
CA ASN A 129 12.18 10.43 -8.79
C ASN A 129 12.24 9.07 -9.49
N ASN A 130 11.34 8.21 -9.15
CA ASN A 130 11.23 6.83 -9.65
C ASN A 130 9.99 6.62 -10.51
N SER A 131 9.86 5.40 -11.04
CA SER A 131 8.78 5.06 -11.96
C SER A 131 7.38 5.23 -11.33
N LEU A 132 7.18 4.93 -10.03
CA LEU A 132 5.87 5.04 -9.38
C LEU A 132 5.42 6.49 -9.18
N LEU A 133 6.35 7.38 -8.81
CA LEU A 133 6.06 8.80 -8.54
C LEU A 133 6.40 9.70 -9.73
N LYS A 134 6.61 9.13 -10.91
CA LYS A 134 6.81 9.92 -12.14
C LYS A 134 5.66 10.90 -12.35
N GLU A 135 5.99 12.17 -12.62
CA GLU A 135 5.03 13.28 -12.79
C GLU A 135 4.21 13.63 -11.52
N VAL A 136 4.55 13.07 -10.36
CA VAL A 136 4.05 13.53 -9.08
C VAL A 136 5.02 14.58 -8.55
N GLU A 137 4.52 15.78 -8.31
CA GLU A 137 5.36 16.90 -7.88
C GLU A 137 5.76 16.75 -6.40
N ASP A 138 6.93 17.28 -6.04
CA ASP A 138 7.28 17.43 -4.62
C ASP A 138 6.24 18.33 -3.93
N LYS A 139 5.87 17.95 -2.70
CA LYS A 139 4.80 18.58 -1.91
C LYS A 139 3.39 18.43 -2.50
N GLU A 140 3.18 17.52 -3.45
CA GLU A 140 1.84 17.13 -3.87
C GLU A 140 1.02 16.61 -2.69
N ARG A 141 -0.28 16.89 -2.69
CA ARG A 141 -1.17 16.46 -1.61
C ARG A 141 -1.86 15.16 -1.94
N LEU A 142 -1.72 14.19 -1.04
CA LEU A 142 -2.41 12.91 -1.10
C LEU A 142 -3.34 12.73 0.11
N TYR A 143 -4.35 11.91 -0.03
CA TYR A 143 -5.32 11.63 1.04
C TYR A 143 -4.83 10.50 1.94
N PHE A 144 -4.81 10.74 3.24
CA PHE A 144 -4.43 9.79 4.29
C PHE A 144 -5.62 9.47 5.19
N ASN A 145 -5.61 8.27 5.77
CA ASN A 145 -6.57 7.84 6.79
C ASN A 145 -5.96 6.68 7.60
N HIS A 146 -5.09 6.98 8.56
CA HIS A 146 -4.39 5.96 9.35
C HIS A 146 -3.90 6.50 10.70
N SER A 147 -3.73 5.60 11.68
CA SER A 147 -3.11 5.89 12.99
C SER A 147 -1.75 5.23 13.17
N TYR A 148 -1.43 4.27 12.28
CA TYR A 148 -0.19 3.49 12.30
C TYR A 148 0.54 3.70 10.98
N CYS A 149 1.87 3.63 11.02
CA CYS A 149 2.72 3.86 9.86
C CYS A 149 4.04 3.11 9.98
N VAL A 150 4.77 3.03 8.87
CA VAL A 150 6.16 2.61 8.86
C VAL A 150 7.03 3.83 9.05
N LYS A 151 7.86 3.84 10.11
CA LYS A 151 8.82 4.91 10.37
C LYS A 151 10.09 4.70 9.55
N ASN A 152 10.70 5.81 9.14
CA ASN A 152 12.02 5.77 8.53
C ASN A 152 13.06 5.38 9.60
N LYS A 153 13.39 4.10 9.66
CA LYS A 153 14.62 3.62 10.28
C LYS A 153 15.55 3.31 9.13
N ILE A 154 16.82 3.68 9.20
CA ILE A 154 17.82 3.40 8.16
C ILE A 154 17.85 1.88 7.91
N ILE A 155 17.12 1.44 6.92
CA ILE A 155 17.02 0.04 6.50
C ILE A 155 17.41 0.03 5.03
N ASN A 156 18.58 -0.48 4.71
CA ASN A 156 19.12 -0.55 3.33
C ASN A 156 18.45 -1.63 2.46
N GLU A 157 17.28 -2.14 2.85
CA GLU A 157 16.63 -3.26 2.16
C GLU A 157 15.55 -2.84 1.16
N PHE A 158 15.21 -1.55 1.12
CA PHE A 158 14.20 -1.00 0.20
C PHE A 158 14.44 0.49 -0.06
N ASP A 159 13.95 0.96 -1.19
CA ASP A 159 14.04 2.36 -1.58
C ASP A 159 12.87 3.14 -0.95
N ILE A 160 13.17 4.19 -0.17
CA ILE A 160 12.15 5.12 0.31
C ILE A 160 11.91 6.16 -0.78
N MET A 161 10.75 6.10 -1.41
CA MET A 161 10.41 6.97 -2.53
C MET A 161 9.82 8.30 -2.10
N ALA A 162 9.06 8.30 -1.00
CA ALA A 162 8.49 9.51 -0.43
C ALA A 162 8.25 9.37 1.08
N GLU A 163 8.29 10.52 1.75
CA GLU A 163 7.93 10.67 3.16
C GLU A 163 6.78 11.65 3.34
N CYS A 164 6.15 11.59 4.50
CA CYS A 164 5.16 12.55 4.95
C CYS A 164 5.40 12.90 6.42
N ASN A 165 5.13 14.15 6.79
CA ASN A 165 5.19 14.59 8.19
C ASN A 165 3.79 14.77 8.77
N TYR A 166 3.55 14.13 9.92
CA TYR A 166 2.37 14.33 10.74
C TYR A 166 2.73 14.13 12.22
N GLY A 167 3.30 15.16 12.83
CA GLY A 167 3.90 15.11 14.17
C GLY A 167 5.27 14.44 14.19
N GLU A 168 5.48 13.45 13.35
CA GLU A 168 6.76 12.82 13.05
C GLU A 168 6.83 12.46 11.56
N ASN A 169 8.03 12.21 11.06
CA ASN A 169 8.21 11.72 9.69
C ASN A 169 7.92 10.23 9.62
N PHE A 170 7.18 9.83 8.58
CA PHE A 170 6.90 8.44 8.26
C PHE A 170 6.98 8.20 6.74
N ILE A 171 7.16 6.95 6.38
CA ILE A 171 7.25 6.53 4.98
C ILE A 171 5.89 6.66 4.30
N ALA A 172 5.83 7.46 3.25
CA ALA A 172 4.64 7.61 2.41
C ALA A 172 4.63 6.64 1.22
N ALA A 173 5.80 6.32 0.67
CA ALA A 173 5.92 5.34 -0.41
C ALA A 173 7.28 4.64 -0.38
N ILE A 174 7.30 3.33 -0.71
CA ILE A 174 8.50 2.51 -0.84
C ILE A 174 8.48 1.65 -2.09
N ARG A 175 9.68 1.17 -2.45
CA ARG A 175 9.89 0.09 -3.42
C ARG A 175 10.91 -0.92 -2.89
N LYS A 176 10.63 -2.20 -3.08
CA LYS A 176 11.58 -3.30 -2.93
C LYS A 176 11.39 -4.25 -4.12
N GLU A 177 12.30 -4.18 -5.09
CA GLU A 177 12.19 -4.95 -6.34
C GLU A 177 10.82 -4.75 -7.04
N ASN A 178 9.97 -5.78 -7.05
CA ASN A 178 8.62 -5.81 -7.63
C ASN A 178 7.52 -5.40 -6.64
N ILE A 179 7.87 -5.13 -5.38
CA ILE A 179 6.94 -4.79 -4.31
C ILE A 179 6.92 -3.28 -4.10
N TYR A 180 5.74 -2.69 -4.22
CA TYR A 180 5.49 -1.27 -3.97
C TYR A 180 4.52 -1.11 -2.81
N GLY A 181 4.79 -0.17 -1.92
CA GLY A 181 3.92 0.20 -0.82
C GLY A 181 3.64 1.69 -0.81
N ILE A 182 2.39 2.07 -0.55
CA ILE A 182 1.98 3.46 -0.42
C ILE A 182 1.04 3.62 0.76
N GLN A 183 1.36 4.55 1.69
CA GLN A 183 0.55 4.79 2.87
C GLN A 183 -0.72 5.62 2.58
N PRO A 184 -0.70 6.67 1.74
CA PRO A 184 -1.92 7.36 1.34
C PRO A 184 -2.79 6.50 0.43
N HIS A 185 -4.00 7.00 0.16
CA HIS A 185 -4.99 6.39 -0.71
C HIS A 185 -4.96 7.04 -2.11
N PRO A 186 -4.24 6.48 -3.10
CA PRO A 186 -4.20 7.07 -4.44
C PRO A 186 -5.58 7.09 -5.09
N GLU A 187 -6.44 6.11 -4.82
CA GLU A 187 -7.82 6.06 -5.33
C GLU A 187 -8.71 7.19 -4.82
N LYS A 188 -8.28 7.91 -3.77
CA LYS A 188 -8.94 9.10 -3.20
C LYS A 188 -8.16 10.39 -3.43
N SER A 189 -7.00 10.32 -4.07
CA SER A 189 -6.06 11.42 -4.20
C SER A 189 -6.15 12.15 -5.54
N GLN A 190 -7.35 12.20 -6.13
CA GLN A 190 -7.63 12.97 -7.36
C GLN A 190 -6.60 12.67 -8.47
N ASN A 191 -6.13 13.71 -9.18
CA ASN A 191 -5.23 13.55 -10.32
C ASN A 191 -3.85 12.99 -9.92
N ALA A 192 -3.31 13.41 -8.77
CA ALA A 192 -2.04 12.88 -8.28
C ALA A 192 -2.12 11.39 -8.03
N GLY A 193 -3.18 10.94 -7.38
CA GLY A 193 -3.42 9.52 -7.15
C GLY A 193 -3.63 8.72 -8.43
N LEU A 194 -4.33 9.28 -9.41
CA LEU A 194 -4.51 8.64 -10.73
C LEU A 194 -3.19 8.49 -11.48
N LYS A 195 -2.27 9.49 -11.40
CA LYS A 195 -0.91 9.37 -11.94
C LYS A 195 -0.15 8.20 -11.30
N ILE A 196 -0.18 8.09 -9.96
CA ILE A 196 0.46 6.99 -9.23
C ILE A 196 -0.07 5.64 -9.68
N LEU A 197 -1.39 5.47 -9.76
CA LEU A 197 -2.00 4.22 -10.21
C LEU A 197 -1.63 3.91 -11.66
N LYS A 198 -1.64 4.90 -12.54
CA LYS A 198 -1.22 4.75 -13.95
C LYS A 198 0.24 4.31 -14.06
N ASN A 199 1.13 4.96 -13.30
CA ASN A 199 2.55 4.63 -13.28
C ASN A 199 2.82 3.20 -12.77
N PHE A 200 2.07 2.75 -11.76
CA PHE A 200 2.18 1.38 -11.27
C PHE A 200 1.73 0.36 -12.31
N CYS A 201 0.65 0.64 -13.04
CA CYS A 201 0.03 -0.31 -13.96
C CYS A 201 0.77 -0.44 -15.32
N ASN A 202 1.59 0.52 -15.68
CA ASN A 202 2.45 0.52 -16.87
C ASN A 202 3.81 -0.14 -16.57
#